data_1d557ec7dc92903d7c727500d4a77b8f
#
_entry.id   1d557ec7dc92903d7c727500d4a77b8f
#
_cell.length_a   1.000
_cell.length_b   1.000
_cell.length_c   1.000
_cell.angle_alpha   90.00
_cell.angle_beta   90.00
_cell.angle_gamma   90.00
#
_symmetry.space_group_name_H-M   'P 1'
#
loop_
_entity.id
_entity.type
_entity.pdbx_description
1 polymer ?
#
loop_
_entity_poly.entity_id
_entity_poly.type
_entity_poly.pdbx_seq_one_letter_code
_entity_poly.pdbx_strand_id
1 'polypeptide(L)'
;SEMCIRDRENTVRLLGIDSPSGYTENAAKYVQEQFAQMGYDAKITRKGGVLIDLGGEDAQDALLLEAHTDTLGGMVAQIKGNGRLRITNVGGMNANNAEAENVRVITKFSGAIDGTVQLCDASVHVNGNYSTTPRTFDTVEVVLDEDVRSAEDVRKLGIDVGDFVCFDPRSRITESGYIKSRFLDDKLSVGILQAFAQYLKDENLTPKRRVYVHVTVYEEVGHGGSASVPDGVTEAISVDMGCVGEGVQCT
;
A
#
# COMPACT_ATOMS: atom_id res chain seq x y z
N SER A 1 26.21 6.21 2.08
CA SER A 1 26.19 7.18 3.19
C SER A 1 25.14 6.72 4.22
N GLU A 2 25.24 7.16 5.46
CA GLU A 2 24.26 6.84 6.53
C GLU A 2 22.83 7.30 6.15
N MET A 3 22.72 8.40 5.43
CA MET A 3 21.46 8.91 4.89
C MET A 3 20.74 7.88 4.00
N CYS A 4 21.44 7.26 3.05
CA CYS A 4 20.84 6.22 2.19
C CYS A 4 20.41 4.96 2.96
N ILE A 5 21.03 4.61 4.09
CA ILE A 5 20.65 3.45 4.90
C ILE A 5 19.36 3.75 5.64
N ARG A 6 19.28 4.87 6.34
CA ARG A 6 18.09 5.33 7.08
C ARG A 6 16.86 5.43 6.16
N ASP A 7 17.03 6.01 4.96
CA ASP A 7 15.94 6.23 4.02
C ASP A 7 15.38 4.89 3.52
N ARG A 8 16.25 3.91 3.24
CA ARG A 8 15.83 2.55 2.88
C ARG A 8 15.11 1.85 4.03
N GLU A 9 15.60 1.98 5.25
CA GLU A 9 14.95 1.40 6.43
C GLU A 9 13.57 2.01 6.68
N ASN A 10 13.42 3.33 6.55
CA ASN A 10 12.13 4.01 6.67
C ASN A 10 11.15 3.56 5.58
N THR A 11 11.64 3.43 4.34
CA THR A 11 10.84 2.88 3.23
C THR A 11 10.38 1.46 3.53
N VAL A 12 11.28 0.59 4.01
CA VAL A 12 10.92 -0.80 4.37
C VAL A 12 9.91 -0.85 5.53
N ARG A 13 10.01 0.05 6.50
CA ARG A 13 8.99 0.17 7.57
C ARG A 13 7.63 0.56 7.01
N LEU A 14 7.58 1.54 6.10
CA LEU A 14 6.34 1.95 5.44
C LEU A 14 5.75 0.81 4.61
N LEU A 15 6.58 0.06 3.86
CA LEU A 15 6.17 -1.12 3.10
C LEU A 15 5.54 -2.20 3.99
N GLY A 16 5.98 -2.31 5.26
CA GLY A 16 5.45 -3.25 6.25
C GLY A 16 4.11 -2.85 6.86
N ILE A 17 3.62 -1.64 6.63
CA ILE A 17 2.33 -1.18 7.16
C ILE A 17 1.22 -1.52 6.16
N ASP A 18 0.24 -2.31 6.59
CA ASP A 18 -0.91 -2.65 5.75
C ASP A 18 -1.72 -1.39 5.41
N SER A 19 -2.00 -1.21 4.10
CA SER A 19 -2.75 -0.05 3.62
C SER A 19 -3.51 -0.29 2.31
N PRO A 20 -4.27 -1.37 2.14
CA PRO A 20 -5.16 -1.46 0.98
C PRO A 20 -6.11 -0.26 0.95
N SER A 21 -6.48 0.21 -0.26
CA SER A 21 -7.36 1.39 -0.42
C SER A 21 -8.61 1.26 0.44
N GLY A 22 -8.82 2.24 1.33
CA GLY A 22 -9.87 2.22 2.34
C GLY A 22 -9.41 1.82 3.75
N TYR A 23 -8.23 1.22 3.91
CA TYR A 23 -7.60 0.90 5.20
C TYR A 23 -6.21 1.53 5.32
N THR A 24 -6.09 2.81 5.20
CA THR A 24 -4.82 3.54 5.02
C THR A 24 -4.41 4.38 6.23
N GLU A 25 -5.22 4.43 7.28
CA GLU A 25 -5.01 5.34 8.41
C GLU A 25 -3.64 5.17 9.09
N ASN A 26 -3.20 3.93 9.30
CA ASN A 26 -1.92 3.64 9.96
C ASN A 26 -0.73 4.09 9.10
N ALA A 27 -0.79 3.87 7.77
CA ALA A 27 0.24 4.32 6.86
C ALA A 27 0.28 5.84 6.76
N ALA A 28 -0.88 6.50 6.67
CA ALA A 28 -0.97 7.96 6.67
C ALA A 28 -0.43 8.58 7.96
N LYS A 29 -0.76 8.03 9.12
CA LYS A 29 -0.19 8.46 10.41
C LYS A 29 1.32 8.30 10.47
N TYR A 30 1.83 7.16 10.03
CA TYR A 30 3.28 6.93 9.97
C TYR A 30 3.96 7.99 9.10
N VAL A 31 3.45 8.24 7.91
CA VAL A 31 3.97 9.29 7.00
C VAL A 31 3.92 10.66 7.67
N GLN A 32 2.79 11.04 8.25
CA GLN A 32 2.64 12.29 8.98
C GLN A 32 3.69 12.45 10.09
N GLU A 33 3.88 11.41 10.89
CA GLU A 33 4.86 11.41 11.99
C GLU A 33 6.29 11.55 11.49
N GLN A 34 6.66 10.88 10.38
CA GLN A 34 7.99 10.99 9.80
C GLN A 34 8.29 12.44 9.34
N PHE A 35 7.36 13.09 8.64
CA PHE A 35 7.56 14.48 8.24
C PHE A 35 7.52 15.45 9.43
N ALA A 36 6.67 15.20 10.43
CA ALA A 36 6.64 16.02 11.65
C ALA A 36 7.95 15.91 12.46
N GLN A 37 8.58 14.74 12.53
CA GLN A 37 9.89 14.55 13.15
C GLN A 37 11.01 15.34 12.45
N MET A 38 10.89 15.55 11.14
CA MET A 38 11.78 16.42 10.37
C MET A 38 11.47 17.91 10.57
N GLY A 39 10.41 18.25 11.33
CA GLY A 39 9.98 19.63 11.60
C GLY A 39 9.15 20.27 10.49
N TYR A 40 8.48 19.49 9.66
CA TYR A 40 7.53 19.97 8.66
C TYR A 40 6.09 20.00 9.18
N ASP A 41 5.28 20.94 8.68
CA ASP A 41 3.82 20.94 8.92
C ASP A 41 3.16 19.87 8.03
N ALA A 42 2.77 18.76 8.64
CA ALA A 42 2.15 17.62 7.97
C ALA A 42 0.72 17.42 8.49
N LYS A 43 -0.26 17.50 7.61
CA LYS A 43 -1.69 17.45 7.96
C LYS A 43 -2.39 16.30 7.28
N ILE A 44 -3.19 15.55 8.04
CA ILE A 44 -4.11 14.58 7.45
C ILE A 44 -5.20 15.33 6.69
N THR A 45 -5.38 15.00 5.42
CA THR A 45 -6.39 15.59 4.55
C THR A 45 -7.78 14.99 4.83
N ARG A 46 -8.83 15.62 4.29
CA ARG A 46 -10.20 15.12 4.43
C ARG A 46 -10.41 13.71 3.85
N LYS A 47 -9.62 13.34 2.83
CA LYS A 47 -9.63 12.00 2.22
C LYS A 47 -8.77 10.98 2.98
N GLY A 48 -8.03 11.42 3.99
CA GLY A 48 -7.16 10.55 4.79
C GLY A 48 -5.70 10.49 4.30
N GLY A 49 -5.34 11.19 3.22
CA GLY A 49 -3.95 11.37 2.79
C GLY A 49 -3.21 12.38 3.66
N VAL A 50 -1.96 12.65 3.34
CA VAL A 50 -1.10 13.58 4.09
C VAL A 50 -0.65 14.70 3.18
N LEU A 51 -0.92 15.95 3.55
CA LEU A 51 -0.40 17.13 2.89
C LEU A 51 0.71 17.73 3.75
N ILE A 52 1.86 17.95 3.16
CA ILE A 52 3.07 18.42 3.82
C ILE A 52 3.54 19.70 3.11
N ASP A 53 3.86 20.74 3.87
CA ASP A 53 4.47 21.96 3.38
C ASP A 53 5.98 21.92 3.64
N LEU A 54 6.77 21.78 2.58
CA LEU A 54 8.23 21.80 2.67
C LEU A 54 8.80 23.21 2.69
N GLY A 55 7.97 24.25 2.50
CA GLY A 55 8.39 25.64 2.40
C GLY A 55 8.88 26.00 1.00
N GLY A 56 9.46 27.19 0.89
CA GLY A 56 9.98 27.77 -0.34
C GLY A 56 9.79 29.29 -0.37
N GLU A 57 10.48 29.98 -1.31
CA GLU A 57 10.49 31.43 -1.41
C GLU A 57 9.22 31.97 -2.09
N ASP A 58 8.78 31.34 -3.19
CA ASP A 58 7.64 31.80 -3.98
C ASP A 58 6.41 30.91 -3.75
N ALA A 59 5.43 31.46 -3.03
CA ALA A 59 4.17 30.77 -2.73
C ALA A 59 3.09 30.98 -3.82
N GLN A 60 3.32 31.83 -4.82
CA GLN A 60 2.38 32.07 -5.92
C GLN A 60 2.68 31.20 -7.16
N ASP A 61 3.87 30.59 -7.18
CA ASP A 61 4.29 29.61 -8.17
C ASP A 61 4.73 28.32 -7.45
N ALA A 62 3.80 27.70 -6.72
CA ALA A 62 4.11 26.52 -5.92
C ALA A 62 4.08 25.23 -6.75
N LEU A 63 4.91 24.28 -6.36
CA LEU A 63 5.00 22.93 -6.92
C LEU A 63 4.35 21.94 -5.96
N LEU A 64 3.49 21.05 -6.47
CA LEU A 64 2.95 19.90 -5.75
C LEU A 64 3.61 18.62 -6.24
N LEU A 65 4.20 17.88 -5.33
CA LEU A 65 4.71 16.52 -5.57
C LEU A 65 3.74 15.51 -4.97
N GLU A 66 3.24 14.58 -5.77
CA GLU A 66 2.27 13.58 -5.33
C GLU A 66 2.84 12.17 -5.44
N ALA A 67 2.57 11.35 -4.44
CA ALA A 67 2.78 9.91 -4.43
C ALA A 67 1.62 9.29 -3.64
N HIS A 68 1.44 7.96 -3.71
CA HIS A 68 0.39 7.33 -2.94
C HIS A 68 0.91 6.26 -1.98
N THR A 69 0.17 6.04 -0.89
CA THR A 69 0.51 5.03 0.12
C THR A 69 -0.54 3.91 0.22
N ASP A 70 -1.67 4.07 -0.45
CA ASP A 70 -2.61 2.96 -0.57
C ASP A 70 -2.05 1.89 -1.51
N THR A 71 -2.48 0.66 -1.29
CA THR A 71 -1.98 -0.51 -2.01
C THR A 71 -3.12 -1.36 -2.55
N LEU A 72 -2.80 -2.22 -3.48
CA LEU A 72 -3.65 -3.34 -3.82
C LEU A 72 -3.91 -4.22 -2.60
N GLY A 73 -5.03 -4.91 -2.60
CA GLY A 73 -5.41 -5.83 -1.53
C GLY A 73 -6.63 -6.65 -1.87
N GLY A 74 -7.26 -7.19 -0.85
CA GLY A 74 -8.54 -7.90 -0.95
C GLY A 74 -9.52 -7.49 0.14
N MET A 75 -10.74 -7.98 -0.01
CA MET A 75 -11.80 -7.83 0.98
C MET A 75 -12.58 -9.13 1.08
N VAL A 76 -12.99 -9.50 2.28
CA VAL A 76 -13.84 -10.68 2.49
C VAL A 76 -15.19 -10.44 1.83
N ALA A 77 -15.48 -11.23 0.79
CA ALA A 77 -16.73 -11.16 0.04
C ALA A 77 -17.75 -12.19 0.55
N GLN A 78 -17.27 -13.32 1.11
CA GLN A 78 -18.13 -14.37 1.66
C GLN A 78 -17.37 -15.24 2.65
N ILE A 79 -17.99 -15.59 3.75
CA ILE A 79 -17.55 -16.65 4.65
C ILE A 79 -18.26 -17.93 4.21
N LYS A 80 -17.47 -18.92 3.76
CA LYS A 80 -17.98 -20.20 3.27
C LYS A 80 -18.38 -21.13 4.44
N GLY A 81 -19.28 -22.07 4.17
CA GLY A 81 -19.74 -23.05 5.17
C GLY A 81 -18.64 -23.95 5.76
N ASN A 82 -17.51 -24.08 5.04
CA ASN A 82 -16.33 -24.86 5.47
C ASN A 82 -15.28 -24.03 6.22
N GLY A 83 -15.57 -22.78 6.57
CA GLY A 83 -14.65 -21.89 7.28
C GLY A 83 -13.64 -21.16 6.39
N ARG A 84 -13.67 -21.32 5.06
CA ARG A 84 -12.81 -20.61 4.14
C ARG A 84 -13.45 -19.30 3.68
N LEU A 85 -12.63 -18.35 3.22
CA LEU A 85 -13.10 -17.03 2.79
C LEU A 85 -12.99 -16.88 1.28
N ARG A 86 -14.10 -16.55 0.62
CA ARG A 86 -14.03 -15.97 -0.72
C ARG A 86 -13.71 -14.50 -0.56
N ILE A 87 -12.78 -14.01 -1.36
CA ILE A 87 -12.36 -12.61 -1.35
C ILE A 87 -12.68 -11.94 -2.69
N THR A 88 -12.76 -10.63 -2.68
CA THR A 88 -12.75 -9.79 -3.87
C THR A 88 -11.52 -8.91 -3.86
N ASN A 89 -11.09 -8.42 -5.01
CA ASN A 89 -9.96 -7.50 -5.10
C ASN A 89 -10.31 -6.09 -4.60
N VAL A 90 -9.30 -5.41 -4.08
CA VAL A 90 -9.27 -3.97 -3.85
C VAL A 90 -8.20 -3.42 -4.80
N GLY A 91 -8.57 -2.47 -5.65
CA GLY A 91 -7.72 -2.02 -6.75
C GLY A 91 -7.52 -3.09 -7.83
N GLY A 92 -6.45 -2.97 -8.60
CA GLY A 92 -6.11 -3.85 -9.73
C GLY A 92 -5.46 -5.19 -9.36
N MET A 93 -5.63 -5.71 -8.14
CA MET A 93 -5.03 -6.98 -7.72
C MET A 93 -5.41 -8.12 -8.67
N ASN A 94 -4.41 -8.84 -9.17
CA ASN A 94 -4.60 -9.99 -10.03
C ASN A 94 -4.51 -11.28 -9.22
N ALA A 95 -5.48 -12.17 -9.37
CA ALA A 95 -5.53 -13.44 -8.64
C ALA A 95 -4.33 -14.37 -8.91
N ASN A 96 -3.69 -14.27 -10.09
CA ASN A 96 -2.43 -14.99 -10.36
C ASN A 96 -1.29 -14.56 -9.41
N ASN A 97 -1.35 -13.35 -8.88
CA ASN A 97 -0.35 -12.81 -7.95
C ASN A 97 -0.75 -13.02 -6.49
N ALA A 98 -1.91 -13.65 -6.26
CA ALA A 98 -2.46 -13.89 -4.92
C ALA A 98 -2.26 -15.35 -4.46
N GLU A 99 -2.29 -16.33 -5.38
CA GLU A 99 -2.10 -17.74 -5.03
C GLU A 99 -0.77 -17.99 -4.32
N ALA A 100 -0.81 -18.76 -3.24
CA ALA A 100 0.30 -19.09 -2.34
C ALA A 100 0.86 -17.91 -1.51
N GLU A 101 0.20 -16.77 -1.49
CA GLU A 101 0.62 -15.64 -0.67
C GLU A 101 0.02 -15.74 0.74
N ASN A 102 0.85 -15.36 1.73
CA ASN A 102 0.39 -15.15 3.09
C ASN A 102 -0.40 -13.84 3.17
N VAL A 103 -1.46 -13.88 3.95
CA VAL A 103 -2.34 -12.72 4.13
C VAL A 103 -2.70 -12.54 5.61
N ARG A 104 -3.14 -11.35 5.94
CA ARG A 104 -3.78 -11.00 7.21
C ARG A 104 -5.18 -10.51 6.91
N VAL A 105 -6.17 -11.10 7.56
CA VAL A 105 -7.55 -10.60 7.56
C VAL A 105 -7.66 -9.62 8.71
N ILE A 106 -7.92 -8.36 8.40
CA ILE A 106 -8.02 -7.29 9.39
C ILE A 106 -9.47 -7.20 9.85
N THR A 107 -9.71 -7.66 11.06
CA THR A 107 -11.04 -7.60 11.67
C THR A 107 -11.32 -6.23 12.27
N LYS A 108 -12.57 -5.88 12.37
CA LYS A 108 -12.98 -4.59 12.94
C LYS A 108 -12.59 -4.42 14.42
N PHE A 109 -12.57 -5.49 15.20
CA PHE A 109 -12.41 -5.41 16.67
C PHE A 109 -11.43 -6.44 17.26
N SER A 110 -11.08 -7.48 16.51
CA SER A 110 -10.29 -8.62 17.02
C SER A 110 -8.84 -8.64 16.53
N GLY A 111 -8.40 -7.57 15.85
CA GLY A 111 -7.04 -7.50 15.29
C GLY A 111 -6.91 -8.23 13.95
N ALA A 112 -5.71 -8.71 13.66
CA ALA A 112 -5.39 -9.42 12.43
C ALA A 112 -5.38 -10.93 12.64
N ILE A 113 -5.93 -11.67 11.70
CA ILE A 113 -5.92 -13.14 11.66
C ILE A 113 -5.14 -13.57 10.43
N ASP A 114 -4.15 -14.44 10.61
CA ASP A 114 -3.30 -14.93 9.53
C ASP A 114 -4.00 -15.98 8.67
N GLY A 115 -3.57 -16.08 7.43
CA GLY A 115 -4.05 -17.07 6.48
C GLY A 115 -3.24 -17.10 5.20
N THR A 116 -3.60 -18.01 4.31
CA THR A 116 -2.94 -18.21 3.02
C THR A 116 -3.97 -18.25 1.91
N VAL A 117 -3.69 -17.57 0.80
CA VAL A 117 -4.53 -17.67 -0.41
C VAL A 117 -4.14 -18.91 -1.18
N GLN A 118 -5.12 -19.72 -1.54
CA GLN A 118 -4.92 -20.90 -2.37
C GLN A 118 -6.07 -21.12 -3.35
N LEU A 119 -5.86 -21.99 -4.31
CA LEU A 119 -6.93 -22.45 -5.18
C LEU A 119 -8.01 -23.17 -4.34
N CYS A 120 -9.28 -23.00 -4.65
CA CYS A 120 -10.38 -23.66 -3.94
C CYS A 120 -10.23 -25.19 -3.92
N ASP A 121 -9.71 -25.76 -5.02
CA ASP A 121 -9.34 -27.17 -5.14
C ASP A 121 -7.82 -27.27 -5.37
N ALA A 122 -7.07 -27.10 -4.28
CA ALA A 122 -5.62 -26.86 -4.31
C ALA A 122 -4.75 -28.12 -4.47
N SER A 123 -5.33 -29.33 -4.31
CA SER A 123 -4.52 -30.55 -4.34
C SER A 123 -4.26 -31.04 -5.77
N VAL A 124 -3.04 -30.89 -6.26
CA VAL A 124 -2.62 -31.40 -7.58
C VAL A 124 -2.80 -32.92 -7.72
N HIS A 125 -2.83 -33.66 -6.61
CA HIS A 125 -2.97 -35.11 -6.62
C HIS A 125 -4.41 -35.58 -6.87
N VAL A 126 -5.39 -34.73 -6.60
CA VAL A 126 -6.83 -35.09 -6.77
C VAL A 126 -7.54 -34.16 -7.74
N ASN A 127 -7.01 -32.98 -8.00
CA ASN A 127 -7.55 -32.04 -8.98
C ASN A 127 -6.84 -32.19 -10.33
N GLY A 128 -7.41 -33.00 -11.23
CA GLY A 128 -6.86 -33.19 -12.58
C GLY A 128 -6.80 -31.91 -13.44
N ASN A 129 -7.51 -30.87 -13.05
CA ASN A 129 -7.54 -29.56 -13.74
C ASN A 129 -6.68 -28.49 -13.05
N TYR A 130 -5.92 -28.84 -12.01
CA TYR A 130 -5.14 -27.88 -11.23
C TYR A 130 -4.33 -26.90 -12.10
N SER A 131 -3.59 -27.43 -13.08
CA SER A 131 -2.72 -26.63 -13.95
C SER A 131 -3.46 -25.77 -14.97
N THR A 132 -4.72 -26.08 -15.28
CA THR A 132 -5.52 -25.40 -16.30
C THR A 132 -6.63 -24.53 -15.72
N THR A 133 -6.93 -24.66 -14.42
CA THR A 133 -7.92 -23.81 -13.74
C THR A 133 -7.44 -22.36 -13.73
N PRO A 134 -8.17 -21.42 -14.35
CA PRO A 134 -7.82 -20.00 -14.27
C PRO A 134 -7.80 -19.52 -12.82
N ARG A 135 -6.84 -18.69 -12.48
CA ARG A 135 -6.78 -18.02 -11.17
C ARG A 135 -7.62 -16.74 -11.26
N THR A 136 -8.75 -16.79 -10.60
CA THR A 136 -9.69 -15.67 -10.45
C THR A 136 -10.13 -15.58 -8.98
N PHE A 137 -10.73 -14.48 -8.57
CA PHE A 137 -11.25 -14.35 -7.20
C PHE A 137 -12.46 -15.25 -6.91
N ASP A 138 -13.00 -15.94 -7.92
CA ASP A 138 -13.98 -17.01 -7.74
C ASP A 138 -13.33 -18.39 -7.57
N THR A 139 -12.08 -18.56 -7.99
CA THR A 139 -11.37 -19.84 -7.95
C THR A 139 -10.29 -19.92 -6.88
N VAL A 140 -9.92 -18.78 -6.28
CA VAL A 140 -9.03 -18.72 -5.11
C VAL A 140 -9.82 -18.38 -3.84
N GLU A 141 -9.27 -18.76 -2.69
CA GLU A 141 -9.88 -18.54 -1.39
C GLU A 141 -8.80 -18.35 -0.33
N VAL A 142 -9.12 -17.72 0.79
CA VAL A 142 -8.26 -17.67 1.97
C VAL A 142 -8.57 -18.88 2.86
N VAL A 143 -7.53 -19.58 3.24
CA VAL A 143 -7.53 -20.57 4.32
C VAL A 143 -6.88 -19.89 5.53
N LEU A 144 -7.61 -19.81 6.62
CA LEU A 144 -7.12 -19.19 7.86
C LEU A 144 -6.18 -20.16 8.59
N ASP A 145 -5.15 -19.62 9.25
CA ASP A 145 -4.22 -20.39 10.09
C ASP A 145 -4.80 -20.65 11.49
N GLU A 146 -6.10 -20.98 11.53
CA GLU A 146 -6.90 -21.23 12.72
C GLU A 146 -7.71 -22.52 12.60
N ASP A 147 -8.03 -23.17 13.72
CA ASP A 147 -8.88 -24.40 13.71
C ASP A 147 -10.36 -24.00 13.53
N VAL A 148 -10.71 -23.63 12.30
CA VAL A 148 -12.07 -23.29 11.89
C VAL A 148 -12.57 -24.29 10.86
N ARG A 149 -13.83 -24.74 11.03
CA ARG A 149 -14.46 -25.75 10.16
C ARG A 149 -15.83 -25.31 9.67
N SER A 150 -16.29 -24.15 10.12
CA SER A 150 -17.60 -23.61 9.78
C SER A 150 -17.58 -22.10 9.68
N ALA A 151 -18.60 -21.54 9.05
CA ALA A 151 -18.78 -20.09 9.03
C ALA A 151 -19.01 -19.50 10.43
N GLU A 152 -19.55 -20.28 11.36
CA GLU A 152 -19.75 -19.85 12.75
C GLU A 152 -18.40 -19.72 13.47
N ASP A 153 -17.49 -20.67 13.29
CA ASP A 153 -16.16 -20.62 13.90
C ASP A 153 -15.39 -19.36 13.42
N VAL A 154 -15.47 -19.07 12.12
CA VAL A 154 -14.84 -17.86 11.54
C VAL A 154 -15.42 -16.58 12.16
N ARG A 155 -16.75 -16.51 12.33
CA ARG A 155 -17.38 -15.34 12.96
C ARG A 155 -17.01 -15.19 14.45
N LYS A 156 -16.73 -16.30 15.16
CA LYS A 156 -16.22 -16.25 16.54
C LYS A 156 -14.83 -15.62 16.64
N LEU A 157 -14.02 -15.70 15.56
CA LEU A 157 -12.75 -14.97 15.46
C LEU A 157 -12.94 -13.46 15.23
N GLY A 158 -14.16 -13.01 14.96
CA GLY A 158 -14.49 -11.61 14.70
C GLY A 158 -14.38 -11.21 13.22
N ILE A 159 -14.19 -12.18 12.33
CA ILE A 159 -14.14 -11.94 10.88
C ILE A 159 -15.58 -11.78 10.35
N ASP A 160 -15.77 -10.76 9.51
CA ASP A 160 -17.03 -10.54 8.81
C ASP A 160 -16.80 -10.15 7.34
N VAL A 161 -17.89 -10.15 6.56
CA VAL A 161 -17.88 -9.65 5.18
C VAL A 161 -17.55 -8.16 5.20
N GLY A 162 -16.63 -7.75 4.32
CA GLY A 162 -16.12 -6.38 4.27
C GLY A 162 -14.82 -6.16 5.04
N ASP A 163 -14.32 -7.14 5.81
CA ASP A 163 -13.00 -7.07 6.42
C ASP A 163 -11.90 -7.09 5.34
N PHE A 164 -10.84 -6.30 5.54
CA PHE A 164 -9.75 -6.21 4.59
C PHE A 164 -8.84 -7.43 4.65
N VAL A 165 -8.32 -7.82 3.49
CA VAL A 165 -7.32 -8.88 3.33
C VAL A 165 -6.04 -8.25 2.81
N CYS A 166 -5.04 -8.17 3.69
CA CYS A 166 -3.74 -7.56 3.43
C CYS A 166 -2.72 -8.64 3.08
N PHE A 167 -2.04 -8.47 1.94
CA PHE A 167 -1.01 -9.40 1.48
C PHE A 167 0.33 -9.09 2.14
N ASP A 168 1.08 -10.13 2.50
CA ASP A 168 2.41 -9.96 3.07
C ASP A 168 3.34 -9.26 2.05
N PRO A 169 3.91 -8.09 2.38
CA PRO A 169 4.80 -7.36 1.47
C PRO A 169 6.13 -8.07 1.24
N ARG A 170 6.56 -8.96 2.13
CA ARG A 170 7.84 -9.68 2.08
C ARG A 170 9.04 -8.74 1.88
N SER A 171 8.99 -7.60 2.57
CA SER A 171 9.98 -6.53 2.42
C SER A 171 11.34 -6.92 2.97
N ARG A 172 12.39 -6.65 2.20
CA ARG A 172 13.78 -6.82 2.64
C ARG A 172 14.73 -5.92 1.86
N ILE A 173 15.86 -5.60 2.47
CA ILE A 173 17.00 -4.99 1.80
C ILE A 173 18.01 -6.11 1.51
N THR A 174 18.47 -6.21 0.25
CA THR A 174 19.51 -7.17 -0.14
C THR A 174 20.88 -6.65 0.27
N GLU A 175 21.90 -7.52 0.32
CA GLU A 175 23.29 -7.12 0.59
C GLU A 175 23.82 -6.10 -0.42
N SER A 176 23.37 -6.17 -1.67
CA SER A 176 23.69 -5.19 -2.72
C SER A 176 22.91 -3.88 -2.63
N GLY A 177 22.00 -3.75 -1.64
CA GLY A 177 21.25 -2.53 -1.34
C GLY A 177 19.94 -2.36 -2.10
N TYR A 178 19.45 -3.39 -2.82
CA TYR A 178 18.10 -3.35 -3.41
C TYR A 178 17.03 -3.51 -2.36
N ILE A 179 15.94 -2.75 -2.47
CA ILE A 179 14.69 -2.98 -1.74
C ILE A 179 13.86 -3.96 -2.58
N LYS A 180 13.52 -5.10 -1.99
CA LYS A 180 12.64 -6.08 -2.58
C LYS A 180 11.37 -6.17 -1.73
N SER A 181 10.20 -5.94 -2.35
CA SER A 181 8.91 -5.94 -1.68
C SER A 181 7.77 -6.05 -2.68
N ARG A 182 6.57 -6.40 -2.22
CA ARG A 182 5.33 -5.92 -2.82
C ARG A 182 5.14 -4.45 -2.49
N PHE A 183 4.26 -3.79 -3.22
CA PHE A 183 3.83 -2.42 -2.90
C PHE A 183 4.94 -1.37 -2.96
N LEU A 184 6.00 -1.63 -3.78
CA LEU A 184 6.92 -0.58 -4.21
C LEU A 184 6.16 0.53 -4.95
N ASP A 185 5.14 0.15 -5.67
CA ASP A 185 4.03 0.94 -6.15
C ASP A 185 3.07 1.20 -4.98
N ASP A 186 3.01 2.39 -4.43
CA ASP A 186 3.89 3.54 -4.71
C ASP A 186 4.59 4.03 -3.44
N LYS A 187 4.67 3.16 -2.43
CA LYS A 187 5.36 3.48 -1.15
C LYS A 187 6.84 3.78 -1.33
N LEU A 188 7.46 3.31 -2.44
CA LEU A 188 8.84 3.68 -2.74
C LEU A 188 8.95 5.16 -3.06
N SER A 189 8.04 5.72 -3.86
CA SER A 189 8.04 7.15 -4.16
C SER A 189 7.74 8.00 -2.92
N VAL A 190 6.86 7.53 -2.03
CA VAL A 190 6.70 8.18 -0.72
C VAL A 190 8.01 8.21 0.05
N GLY A 191 8.77 7.11 0.06
CA GLY A 191 10.11 7.05 0.65
C GLY A 191 11.11 8.01 -0.01
N ILE A 192 11.05 8.16 -1.34
CA ILE A 192 11.88 9.11 -2.09
C ILE A 192 11.54 10.55 -1.69
N LEU A 193 10.24 10.90 -1.58
CA LEU A 193 9.81 12.23 -1.15
C LEU A 193 10.19 12.52 0.30
N GLN A 194 10.17 11.53 1.19
CA GLN A 194 10.70 11.65 2.55
C GLN A 194 12.22 11.91 2.55
N ALA A 195 12.97 11.17 1.74
CA ALA A 195 14.42 11.38 1.60
C ALA A 195 14.74 12.76 1.03
N PHE A 196 13.97 13.24 0.06
CA PHE A 196 14.10 14.59 -0.49
C PHE A 196 13.85 15.66 0.58
N ALA A 197 12.78 15.53 1.36
CA ALA A 197 12.48 16.46 2.45
C ALA A 197 13.58 16.50 3.51
N GLN A 198 14.13 15.32 3.86
CA GLN A 198 15.26 15.23 4.78
C GLN A 198 16.53 15.86 4.19
N TYR A 199 16.80 15.66 2.90
CA TYR A 199 17.93 16.30 2.22
C TYR A 199 17.85 17.83 2.28
N LEU A 200 16.68 18.43 2.07
CA LEU A 200 16.48 19.87 2.21
C LEU A 200 16.85 20.35 3.61
N LYS A 201 16.52 19.60 4.66
CA LYS A 201 16.86 19.93 6.05
C LYS A 201 18.35 19.78 6.32
N ASP A 202 18.94 18.65 5.95
CA ASP A 202 20.33 18.32 6.22
C ASP A 202 21.29 19.32 5.55
N GLU A 203 20.96 19.76 4.33
CA GLU A 203 21.73 20.74 3.56
C GLU A 203 21.29 22.21 3.82
N ASN A 204 20.30 22.43 4.70
CA ASN A 204 19.71 23.75 4.99
C ASN A 204 19.30 24.50 3.72
N LEU A 205 18.63 23.80 2.79
CA LEU A 205 18.20 24.35 1.52
C LEU A 205 16.76 24.85 1.60
N THR A 206 16.52 26.01 1.00
CA THR A 206 15.17 26.56 0.77
C THR A 206 14.87 26.50 -0.73
N PRO A 207 13.84 25.78 -1.18
CA PRO A 207 13.46 25.76 -2.58
C PRO A 207 13.06 27.17 -3.07
N LYS A 208 13.35 27.50 -4.34
CA LYS A 208 12.94 28.77 -4.96
C LYS A 208 11.40 28.88 -5.08
N ARG A 209 10.76 27.80 -5.49
CA ARG A 209 9.30 27.65 -5.47
C ARG A 209 8.88 27.03 -4.15
N ARG A 210 7.71 27.38 -3.64
CA ARG A 210 7.13 26.63 -2.51
C ARG A 210 6.81 25.21 -2.95
N VAL A 211 7.21 24.23 -2.16
CA VAL A 211 6.99 22.81 -2.49
C VAL A 211 6.06 22.19 -1.46
N TYR A 212 5.02 21.59 -1.97
CA TYR A 212 4.13 20.72 -1.19
C TYR A 212 4.35 19.28 -1.57
N VAL A 213 4.23 18.37 -0.62
CA VAL A 213 4.12 16.93 -0.85
C VAL A 213 2.72 16.51 -0.45
N HIS A 214 2.03 15.80 -1.33
CA HIS A 214 0.73 15.20 -1.04
C HIS A 214 0.84 13.67 -1.18
N VAL A 215 0.75 12.97 -0.05
CA VAL A 215 0.69 11.52 -0.04
C VAL A 215 -0.77 11.10 -0.04
N THR A 216 -1.24 10.58 -1.16
CA THR A 216 -2.65 10.22 -1.40
C THR A 216 -2.96 8.80 -0.93
N VAL A 217 -4.25 8.42 -0.89
CA VAL A 217 -4.72 7.14 -0.30
C VAL A 217 -5.83 6.45 -1.10
N TYR A 218 -6.12 6.88 -2.32
CA TYR A 218 -7.14 6.27 -3.20
C TYR A 218 -6.69 6.22 -4.67
N GLU A 219 -5.38 6.20 -4.92
CA GLU A 219 -4.84 6.15 -6.28
C GLU A 219 -5.25 4.85 -6.96
N GLU A 220 -5.08 3.71 -6.30
CA GLU A 220 -5.35 2.35 -6.79
C GLU A 220 -6.83 2.10 -7.17
N VAL A 221 -7.71 3.02 -6.79
CA VAL A 221 -9.13 3.04 -7.16
C VAL A 221 -9.53 4.28 -7.96
N GLY A 222 -8.55 5.00 -8.50
CA GLY A 222 -8.71 5.98 -9.57
C GLY A 222 -9.05 7.41 -9.13
N HIS A 223 -8.79 7.84 -7.88
CA HIS A 223 -9.11 9.21 -7.48
C HIS A 223 -8.23 9.81 -6.35
N GLY A 224 -6.95 9.43 -6.30
CA GLY A 224 -6.01 9.88 -5.25
C GLY A 224 -5.86 11.39 -5.13
N GLY A 225 -5.29 12.04 -6.15
CA GLY A 225 -4.89 13.45 -6.16
C GLY A 225 -6.03 14.46 -6.34
N SER A 226 -7.28 14.04 -6.45
CA SER A 226 -8.42 14.89 -6.87
C SER A 226 -8.91 15.89 -5.81
N ALA A 227 -8.23 16.06 -4.68
CA ALA A 227 -8.61 17.00 -3.62
C ALA A 227 -7.39 17.47 -2.82
N SER A 228 -7.59 18.57 -2.08
CA SER A 228 -6.57 19.11 -1.16
C SER A 228 -5.36 19.77 -1.83
N VAL A 229 -5.51 20.24 -3.08
CA VAL A 229 -4.48 21.05 -3.75
C VAL A 229 -4.39 22.42 -3.05
N PRO A 230 -3.21 22.81 -2.53
CA PRO A 230 -3.03 24.11 -1.90
C PRO A 230 -3.17 25.29 -2.87
N ASP A 231 -3.56 26.46 -2.35
CA ASP A 231 -3.55 27.69 -3.13
C ASP A 231 -2.12 28.01 -3.61
N GLY A 232 -2.01 28.60 -4.80
CA GLY A 232 -0.73 28.99 -5.41
C GLY A 232 0.00 27.85 -6.12
N VAL A 233 -0.51 26.63 -6.11
CA VAL A 233 0.04 25.53 -6.91
C VAL A 233 -0.23 25.78 -8.39
N THR A 234 0.83 25.87 -9.18
CA THR A 234 0.77 26.08 -10.64
C THR A 234 1.21 24.85 -11.42
N GLU A 235 1.87 23.92 -10.76
CA GLU A 235 2.36 22.66 -11.35
C GLU A 235 2.24 21.53 -10.34
N ALA A 236 1.82 20.34 -10.82
CA ALA A 236 1.80 19.10 -10.06
C ALA A 236 2.60 18.04 -10.80
N ILE A 237 3.40 17.26 -10.06
CA ILE A 237 4.18 16.14 -10.55
C ILE A 237 3.77 14.91 -9.76
N SER A 238 3.23 13.91 -10.45
CA SER A 238 3.04 12.56 -9.88
C SER A 238 4.37 11.82 -9.93
N VAL A 239 4.83 11.36 -8.78
CA VAL A 239 6.01 10.52 -8.64
C VAL A 239 5.51 9.10 -8.44
N ASP A 240 5.49 8.33 -9.51
CA ASP A 240 4.85 7.02 -9.56
C ASP A 240 5.60 6.06 -10.49
N MET A 241 5.18 4.79 -10.55
CA MET A 241 5.82 3.76 -11.36
C MET A 241 5.51 3.94 -12.85
N GLY A 242 6.55 3.97 -13.68
CA GLY A 242 6.43 3.86 -15.13
C GLY A 242 6.42 2.40 -15.59
N CYS A 243 5.53 2.06 -16.52
CA CYS A 243 5.57 0.76 -17.19
C CYS A 243 6.76 0.71 -18.14
N VAL A 244 7.78 -0.10 -17.83
CA VAL A 244 8.98 -0.28 -18.65
C VAL A 244 9.04 -1.71 -19.17
N GLY A 245 9.29 -1.88 -20.47
CA GLY A 245 9.40 -3.20 -21.08
C GLY A 245 9.45 -3.13 -22.61
N GLU A 246 9.77 -4.26 -23.25
CA GLU A 246 9.75 -4.34 -24.73
C GLU A 246 8.34 -4.07 -25.25
N GLY A 247 8.22 -3.10 -26.18
CA GLY A 247 6.94 -2.67 -26.75
C GLY A 247 6.16 -1.64 -25.91
N VAL A 248 6.70 -1.18 -24.77
CA VAL A 248 6.15 -0.10 -23.96
C VAL A 248 6.97 1.17 -24.15
N GLN A 249 6.29 2.32 -24.33
CA GLN A 249 6.96 3.59 -24.65
C GLN A 249 7.41 4.40 -23.42
N CYS A 250 7.28 3.87 -22.21
CA CYS A 250 7.86 4.49 -21.02
C CYS A 250 9.35 4.19 -20.93
N THR A 251 10.17 5.22 -20.86
CA THR A 251 11.64 5.12 -20.73
C THR A 251 12.09 5.76 -19.45
#